data_29ccb1e9a26d6ca0b015aeef9866b348
#
_entry.id   29ccb1e9a26d6ca0b015aeef9866b348
#
_cell.length_a   1.000
_cell.length_b   1.000
_cell.length_c   1.000
_cell.angle_alpha   90.00
_cell.angle_beta   90.00
_cell.angle_gamma   90.00
#
_symmetry.space_group_name_H-M   'P 1'
#
loop_
_entity.id
_entity.type
_entity.pdbx_description
1 polymer ?
#
loop_
_entity_poly.entity_id
_entity_poly.type
_entity_poly.pdbx_seq_one_letter_code
_entity_poly.pdbx_strand_id
1 'polypeptide(L)'
;EVERHACPGAGSCGGMFTANTMSSAFEVMGMSLPYSSTMAAEDEEKRKSSIRSAEVLVNAIKNQILPRDIITRKSIENVIAVIMAVGGSTNAVLHFLAIAHAAEVEISIDDFERIRGKVPVLCDLKPSGRYVATDLHTAGGIPQVMKMLLEHNLLHGDCLTISGQTVSEILRDIPATPRKDQDVIRQWDNPLYEQGHLAILKGNL
;
A
#
# COMPACT_ATOMS: atom_id res chain seq x y z
N GLU A 1 -15.30 -30.26 3.65
CA GLU A 1 -14.48 -30.03 2.45
C GLU A 1 -14.32 -28.53 2.17
N VAL A 2 -15.42 -27.75 2.16
CA VAL A 2 -15.38 -26.29 1.99
C VAL A 2 -14.46 -25.60 3.00
N GLU A 3 -14.53 -25.98 4.26
CA GLU A 3 -13.69 -25.42 5.34
C GLU A 3 -12.19 -25.59 5.06
N ARG A 4 -11.76 -26.72 4.49
CA ARG A 4 -10.35 -26.99 4.17
C ARG A 4 -9.83 -26.19 2.95
N HIS A 5 -10.72 -25.69 2.12
CA HIS A 5 -10.38 -24.97 0.87
C HIS A 5 -10.77 -23.49 0.90
N ALA A 6 -11.41 -23.02 1.98
CA ALA A 6 -11.88 -21.66 2.11
C ALA A 6 -10.75 -20.62 2.18
N CYS A 7 -9.60 -20.98 2.80
CA CYS A 7 -8.41 -20.14 2.85
C CYS A 7 -7.22 -20.92 2.29
N PRO A 8 -6.58 -20.45 1.21
CA PRO A 8 -5.42 -21.12 0.64
C PRO A 8 -4.17 -20.85 1.48
N GLY A 9 -3.52 -21.92 1.95
CA GLY A 9 -2.24 -21.84 2.66
C GLY A 9 -2.33 -21.38 4.10
N ALA A 10 -1.16 -21.23 4.72
CA ALA A 10 -1.01 -20.68 6.06
C ALA A 10 -1.07 -19.15 6.04
N GLY A 11 -1.61 -18.57 7.08
CA GLY A 11 -1.83 -17.11 7.18
C GLY A 11 -3.31 -16.74 7.21
N SER A 12 -3.61 -15.50 7.59
CA SER A 12 -4.95 -15.12 8.00
C SER A 12 -5.82 -14.56 6.88
N CYS A 13 -5.24 -13.96 5.84
CA CYS A 13 -6.01 -13.24 4.84
C CYS A 13 -5.31 -13.22 3.48
N GLY A 14 -5.90 -13.88 2.48
CA GLY A 14 -5.34 -13.89 1.11
C GLY A 14 -5.68 -12.65 0.30
N GLY A 15 -6.88 -12.06 0.49
CA GLY A 15 -7.33 -10.92 -0.32
C GLY A 15 -6.93 -9.55 0.23
N MET A 16 -7.21 -8.49 -0.54
CA MET A 16 -6.99 -7.10 -0.15
C MET A 16 -8.15 -6.60 0.75
N PHE A 17 -8.40 -7.35 1.82
CA PHE A 17 -9.32 -6.97 2.89
C PHE A 17 -8.64 -5.99 3.85
N THR A 18 -9.25 -5.70 5.00
CA THR A 18 -8.75 -4.67 5.92
C THR A 18 -7.30 -4.90 6.37
N ALA A 19 -6.95 -6.13 6.75
CA ALA A 19 -5.61 -6.44 7.26
C ALA A 19 -4.51 -6.17 6.21
N ASN A 20 -4.65 -6.72 5.01
CA ASN A 20 -3.66 -6.51 3.95
C ASN A 20 -3.67 -5.06 3.43
N THR A 21 -4.84 -4.41 3.38
CA THR A 21 -4.93 -2.98 3.04
C THR A 21 -4.12 -2.13 4.02
N MET A 22 -4.29 -2.35 5.33
CA MET A 22 -3.56 -1.57 6.35
C MET A 22 -2.08 -1.91 6.37
N SER A 23 -1.71 -3.18 6.19
CA SER A 23 -0.31 -3.58 6.07
C SER A 23 0.37 -2.90 4.87
N SER A 24 -0.27 -2.92 3.71
CA SER A 24 0.20 -2.23 2.50
C SER A 24 0.27 -0.71 2.71
N ALA A 25 -0.70 -0.14 3.38
CA ALA A 25 -0.74 1.28 3.70
C ALA A 25 0.44 1.72 4.58
N PHE A 26 0.82 0.93 5.58
CA PHE A 26 2.01 1.23 6.41
C PHE A 26 3.32 1.10 5.63
N GLU A 27 3.39 0.19 4.66
CA GLU A 27 4.53 0.09 3.75
C GLU A 27 4.64 1.34 2.88
N VAL A 28 3.54 1.79 2.28
CA VAL A 28 3.47 3.02 1.46
C VAL A 28 3.81 4.27 2.28
N MET A 29 3.30 4.35 3.51
CA MET A 29 3.57 5.47 4.42
C MET A 29 5.06 5.56 4.80
N GLY A 30 5.83 4.47 4.65
CA GLY A 30 7.21 4.38 5.08
C GLY A 30 7.40 3.93 6.53
N MET A 31 6.34 3.45 7.19
CA MET A 31 6.38 2.93 8.57
C MET A 31 6.76 1.46 8.66
N SER A 32 6.77 0.74 7.54
CA SER A 32 7.29 -0.63 7.45
C SER A 32 8.19 -0.80 6.22
N LEU A 33 8.90 -1.93 6.14
CA LEU A 33 9.88 -2.15 5.09
C LEU A 33 9.23 -2.51 3.76
N PRO A 34 9.86 -2.18 2.61
CA PRO A 34 9.39 -2.60 1.30
C PRO A 34 9.16 -4.11 1.22
N TYR A 35 8.10 -4.51 0.52
CA TYR A 35 7.62 -5.89 0.36
C TYR A 35 7.06 -6.56 1.61
N SER A 36 7.19 -5.96 2.80
CA SER A 36 6.79 -6.60 4.07
C SER A 36 5.29 -6.91 4.17
N SER A 37 4.45 -6.17 3.45
CA SER A 37 2.99 -6.32 3.50
C SER A 37 2.44 -7.50 2.69
N THR A 38 3.19 -7.98 1.68
CA THR A 38 2.70 -8.97 0.72
C THR A 38 3.36 -10.35 0.84
N MET A 39 4.42 -10.48 1.62
CA MET A 39 5.08 -11.76 1.93
C MET A 39 4.13 -12.69 2.68
N ALA A 40 4.09 -13.98 2.32
CA ALA A 40 3.35 -14.97 3.07
C ALA A 40 3.92 -15.16 4.49
N ALA A 41 3.05 -15.51 5.44
CA ALA A 41 3.45 -15.61 6.85
C ALA A 41 4.47 -16.73 7.12
N GLU A 42 4.41 -17.81 6.35
CA GLU A 42 5.31 -18.98 6.44
C GLU A 42 6.62 -18.82 5.68
N ASP A 43 6.78 -17.79 4.86
CA ASP A 43 7.96 -17.61 4.05
C ASP A 43 9.19 -17.23 4.87
N GLU A 44 10.34 -17.82 4.53
CA GLU A 44 11.64 -17.48 5.13
C GLU A 44 11.97 -15.98 4.91
N GLU A 45 11.50 -15.42 3.82
CA GLU A 45 11.63 -13.99 3.52
C GLU A 45 10.93 -13.15 4.60
N LYS A 46 9.73 -13.55 5.04
CA LYS A 46 9.00 -12.88 6.12
C LYS A 46 9.77 -12.92 7.43
N ARG A 47 10.38 -14.05 7.76
CA ARG A 47 11.23 -14.20 8.94
C ARG A 47 12.44 -13.24 8.87
N LYS A 48 13.12 -13.19 7.73
CA LYS A 48 14.24 -12.25 7.50
C LYS A 48 13.81 -10.80 7.57
N SER A 49 12.66 -10.46 6.99
CA SER A 49 12.07 -9.12 7.06
C SER A 49 11.80 -8.70 8.50
N SER A 50 11.32 -9.61 9.35
CA SER A 50 11.07 -9.32 10.77
C SER A 50 12.38 -9.02 11.54
N ILE A 51 13.44 -9.77 11.28
CA ILE A 51 14.78 -9.48 11.88
C ILE A 51 15.29 -8.11 11.42
N ARG A 52 15.22 -7.84 10.11
CA ARG A 52 15.66 -6.55 9.55
C ARG A 52 14.84 -5.37 10.10
N SER A 53 13.55 -5.58 10.38
CA SER A 53 12.70 -4.55 10.97
C SER A 53 13.20 -4.11 12.35
N ALA A 54 13.70 -5.04 13.17
CA ALA A 54 14.30 -4.72 14.46
C ALA A 54 15.60 -3.91 14.30
N GLU A 55 16.46 -4.25 13.34
CA GLU A 55 17.68 -3.50 13.04
C GLU A 55 17.38 -2.07 12.58
N VAL A 56 16.39 -1.93 11.70
CA VAL A 56 15.94 -0.63 11.19
C VAL A 56 15.34 0.22 12.31
N LEU A 57 14.54 -0.36 13.20
CA LEU A 57 13.98 0.33 14.36
C LEU A 57 15.09 0.87 15.29
N VAL A 58 16.11 0.06 15.58
CA VAL A 58 17.26 0.51 16.39
C VAL A 58 17.99 1.66 15.70
N ASN A 59 18.17 1.62 14.40
CA ASN A 59 18.79 2.71 13.64
C ASN A 59 17.92 3.97 13.61
N ALA A 60 16.58 3.83 13.48
CA ALA A 60 15.67 4.96 13.54
C ALA A 60 15.74 5.67 14.90
N ILE A 61 15.80 4.92 16.01
CA ILE A 61 15.98 5.48 17.36
C ILE A 61 17.30 6.25 17.45
N LYS A 62 18.42 5.66 16.97
CA LYS A 62 19.73 6.32 16.99
C LYS A 62 19.78 7.61 16.17
N ASN A 63 19.05 7.64 15.06
CA ASN A 63 18.99 8.80 14.16
C ASN A 63 17.83 9.76 14.50
N GLN A 64 17.11 9.51 15.60
CA GLN A 64 15.98 10.32 16.07
C GLN A 64 14.88 10.51 15.02
N ILE A 65 14.62 9.47 14.20
CA ILE A 65 13.50 9.45 13.26
C ILE A 65 12.23 9.14 14.07
N LEU A 66 11.33 10.09 14.15
CA LEU A 66 10.09 9.98 14.90
C LEU A 66 8.92 9.62 14.00
N PRO A 67 7.85 8.98 14.52
CA PRO A 67 6.65 8.69 13.72
C PRO A 67 6.06 9.93 13.03
N ARG A 68 6.10 11.10 13.66
CA ARG A 68 5.58 12.35 13.09
C ARG A 68 6.45 12.94 11.97
N ASP A 69 7.71 12.51 11.84
CA ASP A 69 8.54 12.87 10.69
C ASP A 69 8.13 12.11 9.43
N ILE A 70 7.53 10.93 9.62
CA ILE A 70 7.07 10.02 8.56
C ILE A 70 5.58 10.25 8.25
N ILE A 71 4.74 10.35 9.29
CA ILE A 71 3.30 10.53 9.15
C ILE A 71 3.00 12.01 8.86
N THR A 72 3.00 12.34 7.59
CA THR A 72 2.76 13.69 7.08
C THR A 72 1.53 13.69 6.16
N ARG A 73 1.04 14.87 5.78
CA ARG A 73 -0.02 14.98 4.79
C ARG A 73 0.34 14.27 3.49
N LYS A 74 1.57 14.47 2.99
CA LYS A 74 2.05 13.82 1.76
C LYS A 74 2.09 12.30 1.87
N SER A 75 2.59 11.76 2.98
CA SER A 75 2.64 10.31 3.15
C SER A 75 1.25 9.68 3.26
N ILE A 76 0.27 10.37 3.86
CA ILE A 76 -1.12 9.92 3.89
C ILE A 76 -1.76 10.01 2.49
N GLU A 77 -1.48 11.07 1.70
CA GLU A 77 -1.93 11.15 0.31
C GLU A 77 -1.35 10.01 -0.55
N ASN A 78 -0.08 9.63 -0.33
CA ASN A 78 0.52 8.45 -0.95
C ASN A 78 -0.25 7.17 -0.60
N VAL A 79 -0.58 6.99 0.67
CA VAL A 79 -1.38 5.85 1.13
C VAL A 79 -2.74 5.80 0.42
N ILE A 80 -3.46 6.93 0.38
CA ILE A 80 -4.76 6.99 -0.28
C ILE A 80 -4.61 6.62 -1.77
N ALA A 81 -3.60 7.14 -2.47
CA ALA A 81 -3.36 6.83 -3.86
C ALA A 81 -3.12 5.32 -4.09
N VAL A 82 -2.25 4.68 -3.29
CA VAL A 82 -1.99 3.25 -3.45
C VAL A 82 -3.21 2.40 -3.08
N ILE A 83 -3.95 2.74 -2.03
CA ILE A 83 -5.19 2.03 -1.67
C ILE A 83 -6.20 2.08 -2.82
N MET A 84 -6.34 3.23 -3.49
CA MET A 84 -7.19 3.35 -4.68
C MET A 84 -6.71 2.46 -5.83
N ALA A 85 -5.40 2.39 -6.04
CA ALA A 85 -4.81 1.61 -7.14
C ALA A 85 -4.88 0.09 -6.92
N VAL A 86 -4.80 -0.38 -5.67
CA VAL A 86 -4.79 -1.83 -5.36
C VAL A 86 -6.17 -2.41 -5.09
N GLY A 87 -7.20 -1.60 -4.98
CA GLY A 87 -8.55 -2.10 -4.63
C GLY A 87 -8.69 -2.44 -3.15
N GLY A 88 -8.19 -1.57 -2.25
CA GLY A 88 -8.19 -1.80 -0.80
C GLY A 88 -9.56 -1.65 -0.12
N SER A 89 -9.60 -1.94 1.16
CA SER A 89 -10.81 -1.92 1.99
C SER A 89 -11.30 -0.50 2.30
N THR A 90 -12.62 -0.31 2.35
CA THR A 90 -13.28 0.92 2.82
C THR A 90 -12.90 1.30 4.26
N ASN A 91 -12.50 0.34 5.09
CA ASN A 91 -12.03 0.59 6.45
C ASN A 91 -10.78 1.49 6.50
N ALA A 92 -10.00 1.55 5.44
CA ALA A 92 -8.86 2.45 5.35
C ALA A 92 -9.26 3.93 5.52
N VAL A 93 -10.43 4.33 5.04
CA VAL A 93 -10.94 5.71 5.21
C VAL A 93 -11.06 6.03 6.70
N LEU A 94 -11.71 5.16 7.49
CA LEU A 94 -11.86 5.34 8.92
C LEU A 94 -10.52 5.38 9.65
N HIS A 95 -9.65 4.42 9.34
CA HIS A 95 -8.36 4.28 10.01
C HIS A 95 -7.43 5.46 9.71
N PHE A 96 -7.36 5.92 8.46
CA PHE A 96 -6.46 7.04 8.12
C PHE A 96 -6.97 8.39 8.59
N LEU A 97 -8.27 8.60 8.72
CA LEU A 97 -8.80 9.78 9.43
C LEU A 97 -8.39 9.76 10.91
N ALA A 98 -8.46 8.60 11.57
CA ALA A 98 -8.03 8.46 12.97
C ALA A 98 -6.50 8.62 13.14
N ILE A 99 -5.70 8.04 12.25
CA ILE A 99 -4.23 8.17 12.26
C ILE A 99 -3.82 9.62 12.02
N ALA A 100 -4.42 10.28 11.02
CA ALA A 100 -4.17 11.69 10.73
C ALA A 100 -4.48 12.58 11.94
N HIS A 101 -5.63 12.36 12.58
CA HIS A 101 -6.00 13.08 13.79
C HIS A 101 -4.97 12.89 14.91
N ALA A 102 -4.55 11.64 15.17
CA ALA A 102 -3.55 11.34 16.21
C ALA A 102 -2.16 11.92 15.89
N ALA A 103 -1.81 12.04 14.61
CA ALA A 103 -0.57 12.64 14.14
C ALA A 103 -0.64 14.19 14.02
N GLU A 104 -1.81 14.79 14.27
CA GLU A 104 -2.08 16.22 14.09
C GLU A 104 -1.92 16.68 12.61
N VAL A 105 -2.30 15.81 11.67
CA VAL A 105 -2.26 16.07 10.22
C VAL A 105 -3.68 16.33 9.73
N GLU A 106 -3.89 17.43 9.04
CA GLU A 106 -5.18 17.75 8.42
C GLU A 106 -5.42 16.88 7.19
N ILE A 107 -6.37 15.95 7.31
CA ILE A 107 -6.93 15.14 6.22
C ILE A 107 -8.44 15.07 6.42
N SER A 108 -9.17 15.19 5.35
CA SER A 108 -10.63 15.07 5.33
C SER A 108 -11.08 13.92 4.43
N ILE A 109 -12.33 13.56 4.55
CA ILE A 109 -12.93 12.54 3.66
C ILE A 109 -12.93 12.99 2.18
N ASP A 110 -12.94 14.29 1.92
CA ASP A 110 -12.90 14.86 0.58
C ASP A 110 -11.54 14.65 -0.11
N ASP A 111 -10.46 14.48 0.65
CA ASP A 111 -9.15 14.14 0.09
C ASP A 111 -9.17 12.76 -0.57
N PHE A 112 -9.92 11.81 -0.02
CA PHE A 112 -10.09 10.48 -0.62
C PHE A 112 -10.78 10.58 -1.98
N GLU A 113 -11.88 11.35 -2.08
CA GLU A 113 -12.59 11.52 -3.35
C GLU A 113 -11.74 12.28 -4.38
N ARG A 114 -11.02 13.31 -3.96
CA ARG A 114 -10.12 14.09 -4.80
C ARG A 114 -9.01 13.22 -5.41
N ILE A 115 -8.42 12.32 -4.61
CA ILE A 115 -7.35 11.42 -5.07
C ILE A 115 -7.94 10.31 -5.92
N ARG A 116 -9.10 9.74 -5.53
CA ARG A 116 -9.84 8.73 -6.30
C ARG A 116 -10.02 9.11 -7.77
N GLY A 117 -10.42 10.35 -8.01
CA GLY A 117 -10.68 10.85 -9.37
C GLY A 117 -9.45 10.90 -10.29
N LYS A 118 -8.25 10.70 -9.74
CA LYS A 118 -6.97 10.79 -10.48
C LYS A 118 -6.23 9.46 -10.59
N VAL A 119 -6.52 8.53 -9.72
CA VAL A 119 -5.76 7.27 -9.59
C VAL A 119 -6.57 6.12 -10.21
N PRO A 120 -6.03 5.42 -11.21
CA PRO A 120 -6.67 4.24 -11.78
C PRO A 120 -6.56 3.02 -10.85
N VAL A 121 -7.47 2.05 -10.99
CA VAL A 121 -7.34 0.73 -10.36
C VAL A 121 -6.42 -0.12 -11.22
N LEU A 122 -5.27 -0.49 -10.65
CA LEU A 122 -4.21 -1.20 -11.35
C LEU A 122 -4.11 -2.69 -10.98
N CYS A 123 -4.63 -3.10 -9.82
CA CYS A 123 -4.46 -4.46 -9.32
C CYS A 123 -5.77 -5.26 -9.34
N ASP A 124 -5.69 -6.49 -9.85
CA ASP A 124 -6.82 -7.41 -9.97
C ASP A 124 -6.93 -8.34 -8.74
N LEU A 125 -7.16 -7.75 -7.56
CA LEU A 125 -7.09 -8.42 -6.26
C LEU A 125 -8.47 -8.70 -5.67
N LYS A 126 -8.62 -9.84 -4.98
CA LYS A 126 -9.80 -10.12 -4.15
C LYS A 126 -9.96 -9.04 -3.07
N PRO A 127 -11.21 -8.66 -2.75
CA PRO A 127 -12.49 -9.34 -3.02
C PRO A 127 -13.10 -9.09 -4.40
N SER A 128 -12.77 -8.01 -5.09
CA SER A 128 -13.39 -7.67 -6.38
C SER A 128 -12.70 -8.26 -7.60
N GLY A 129 -11.46 -8.74 -7.44
CA GLY A 129 -10.65 -9.35 -8.48
C GLY A 129 -10.38 -10.83 -8.28
N ARG A 130 -9.38 -11.35 -9.01
CA ARG A 130 -9.07 -12.77 -9.10
C ARG A 130 -7.96 -13.23 -8.15
N TYR A 131 -6.97 -12.38 -7.90
CA TYR A 131 -5.70 -12.72 -7.27
C TYR A 131 -5.66 -12.41 -5.78
N VAL A 132 -4.67 -12.95 -5.08
CA VAL A 132 -4.43 -12.75 -3.65
C VAL A 132 -3.12 -11.99 -3.39
N ALA A 133 -2.85 -11.64 -2.14
CA ALA A 133 -1.68 -10.82 -1.77
C ALA A 133 -0.34 -11.47 -2.14
N THR A 134 -0.22 -12.80 -2.09
CA THR A 134 0.98 -13.51 -2.52
C THR A 134 1.21 -13.47 -4.02
N ASP A 135 0.14 -13.42 -4.82
CA ASP A 135 0.23 -13.19 -6.26
C ASP A 135 0.74 -11.77 -6.54
N LEU A 136 0.23 -10.78 -5.79
CA LEU A 136 0.74 -9.40 -5.86
C LEU A 136 2.22 -9.34 -5.51
N HIS A 137 2.66 -10.05 -4.45
CA HIS A 137 4.07 -10.13 -4.08
C HIS A 137 4.95 -10.62 -5.25
N THR A 138 4.55 -11.73 -5.86
CA THR A 138 5.25 -12.32 -7.01
C THR A 138 5.24 -11.39 -8.23
N ALA A 139 4.19 -10.59 -8.42
CA ALA A 139 4.07 -9.63 -9.51
C ALA A 139 4.92 -8.36 -9.34
N GLY A 140 5.52 -8.14 -8.16
CA GLY A 140 6.35 -6.98 -7.85
C GLY A 140 5.94 -6.22 -6.57
N GLY A 141 4.88 -6.66 -5.91
CA GLY A 141 4.44 -6.14 -4.62
C GLY A 141 3.94 -4.69 -4.65
N ILE A 142 3.76 -4.14 -3.48
CA ILE A 142 3.41 -2.72 -3.30
C ILE A 142 4.45 -1.77 -3.89
N PRO A 143 5.78 -2.03 -3.81
CA PRO A 143 6.77 -1.16 -4.42
C PRO A 143 6.61 -0.97 -5.93
N GLN A 144 6.15 -1.99 -6.67
CA GLN A 144 5.86 -1.85 -8.10
C GLN A 144 4.71 -0.88 -8.36
N VAL A 145 3.64 -0.95 -7.57
CA VAL A 145 2.49 -0.04 -7.69
C VAL A 145 2.91 1.39 -7.32
N MET A 146 3.69 1.55 -6.24
CA MET A 146 4.23 2.84 -5.84
C MET A 146 5.09 3.46 -6.94
N LYS A 147 5.96 2.67 -7.58
CA LYS A 147 6.81 3.14 -8.68
C LYS A 147 5.99 3.65 -9.84
N MET A 148 4.97 2.92 -10.27
CA MET A 148 4.08 3.35 -11.35
C MET A 148 3.38 4.68 -11.03
N LEU A 149 2.84 4.83 -9.83
CA LEU A 149 2.20 6.07 -9.39
C LEU A 149 3.19 7.24 -9.30
N LEU A 150 4.44 6.98 -8.85
CA LEU A 150 5.49 7.99 -8.80
C LEU A 150 5.86 8.51 -10.19
N GLU A 151 6.02 7.64 -11.18
CA GLU A 151 6.34 8.01 -12.58
C GLU A 151 5.22 8.86 -13.23
N HIS A 152 3.99 8.71 -12.73
CA HIS A 152 2.83 9.47 -13.21
C HIS A 152 2.47 10.67 -12.30
N ASN A 153 3.37 11.08 -11.41
CA ASN A 153 3.20 12.22 -10.48
C ASN A 153 1.96 12.11 -9.57
N LEU A 154 1.58 10.89 -9.21
CA LEU A 154 0.48 10.58 -8.29
C LEU A 154 0.98 10.11 -6.92
N LEU A 155 2.29 10.16 -6.70
CA LEU A 155 2.95 9.83 -5.43
C LEU A 155 4.00 10.88 -5.09
N HIS A 156 4.09 11.26 -3.82
CA HIS A 156 5.12 12.16 -3.31
C HIS A 156 6.39 11.37 -2.98
N GLY A 157 7.43 11.53 -3.78
CA GLY A 157 8.68 10.80 -3.65
C GLY A 157 9.62 11.30 -2.55
N ASP A 158 9.38 12.51 -2.04
CA ASP A 158 10.19 13.17 -1.02
C ASP A 158 9.81 12.80 0.42
N CYS A 159 8.82 11.93 0.62
CA CYS A 159 8.42 11.45 1.95
C CYS A 159 9.53 10.60 2.59
N LEU A 160 9.84 10.90 3.86
CA LEU A 160 10.79 10.14 4.67
C LEU A 160 10.20 8.79 5.08
N THR A 161 11.03 7.77 5.20
CA THR A 161 10.66 6.45 5.71
C THR A 161 11.44 6.07 6.96
N ILE A 162 11.00 5.03 7.65
CA ILE A 162 11.65 4.48 8.86
C ILE A 162 13.10 4.05 8.62
N SER A 163 13.48 3.77 7.39
CA SER A 163 14.87 3.45 7.02
C SER A 163 15.79 4.66 6.94
N GLY A 164 15.23 5.88 7.04
CA GLY A 164 15.96 7.14 6.83
C GLY A 164 16.12 7.54 5.36
N GLN A 165 15.60 6.74 4.43
CA GLN A 165 15.57 7.02 3.00
C GLN A 165 14.22 7.65 2.62
N THR A 166 14.20 8.38 1.51
CA THR A 166 12.96 8.86 0.90
C THR A 166 12.28 7.76 0.08
N VAL A 167 11.00 7.94 -0.20
CA VAL A 167 10.24 7.03 -1.08
C VAL A 167 10.90 6.92 -2.46
N SER A 168 11.36 8.03 -3.06
CA SER A 168 12.08 8.00 -4.35
C SER A 168 13.37 7.19 -4.29
N GLU A 169 14.12 7.26 -3.19
CA GLU A 169 15.35 6.48 -3.02
C GLU A 169 15.07 4.99 -2.90
N ILE A 170 14.04 4.59 -2.16
CA ILE A 170 13.61 3.19 -2.03
C ILE A 170 13.15 2.63 -3.39
N LEU A 171 12.48 3.43 -4.21
CA LEU A 171 11.91 3.00 -5.48
C LEU A 171 12.88 3.16 -6.67
N ARG A 172 14.12 3.57 -6.44
CA ARG A 172 15.10 3.88 -7.51
C ARG A 172 15.29 2.73 -8.49
N ASP A 173 15.50 1.54 -7.96
CA ASP A 173 15.84 0.35 -8.73
C ASP A 173 14.61 -0.48 -9.16
N ILE A 174 13.41 -0.02 -8.81
CA ILE A 174 12.16 -0.65 -9.24
C ILE A 174 11.86 -0.24 -10.69
N PRO A 175 11.55 -1.19 -11.59
CA PRO A 175 11.15 -0.87 -12.95
C PRO A 175 9.92 0.04 -13.01
N ALA A 176 9.90 0.99 -13.95
CA ALA A 176 8.77 1.91 -14.13
C ALA A 176 7.47 1.19 -14.59
N THR A 177 7.62 0.03 -15.24
CA THR A 177 6.49 -0.76 -15.74
C THR A 177 6.51 -2.16 -15.13
N PRO A 178 5.34 -2.76 -14.85
CA PRO A 178 5.27 -4.12 -14.36
C PRO A 178 5.65 -5.11 -15.47
N ARG A 179 6.04 -6.33 -15.07
CA ARG A 179 6.37 -7.40 -16.02
C ARG A 179 5.16 -7.72 -16.90
N LYS A 180 5.43 -8.11 -18.16
CA LYS A 180 4.37 -8.43 -19.15
C LYS A 180 3.84 -9.86 -19.05
N ASP A 181 4.52 -10.73 -18.31
CA ASP A 181 4.16 -12.15 -18.13
C ASP A 181 3.17 -12.41 -16.98
N GLN A 182 2.53 -11.36 -16.47
CA GLN A 182 1.54 -11.41 -15.40
C GLN A 182 0.43 -10.38 -15.65
N ASP A 183 -0.72 -10.54 -15.01
CA ASP A 183 -1.90 -9.68 -15.12
C ASP A 183 -2.49 -9.30 -13.75
N VAL A 184 -1.74 -9.54 -12.68
CA VAL A 184 -2.08 -9.12 -11.31
C VAL A 184 -1.98 -7.61 -11.17
N ILE A 185 -0.87 -7.03 -11.66
CA ILE A 185 -0.65 -5.59 -11.78
C ILE A 185 -0.77 -5.24 -13.26
N ARG A 186 -1.78 -4.45 -13.61
CA ARG A 186 -2.04 -4.01 -14.98
C ARG A 186 -1.03 -2.98 -15.45
N GLN A 187 -0.83 -2.92 -16.77
CA GLN A 187 -0.09 -1.82 -17.38
C GLN A 187 -0.85 -0.51 -17.20
N TRP A 188 -0.15 0.59 -17.19
CA TRP A 188 -0.74 1.92 -16.96
C TRP A 188 -1.79 2.31 -18.02
N ASP A 189 -1.55 1.95 -19.26
CA ASP A 189 -2.44 2.19 -20.41
C ASP A 189 -3.61 1.21 -20.51
N ASN A 190 -3.68 0.23 -19.62
CA ASN A 190 -4.75 -0.77 -19.57
C ASN A 190 -5.18 -1.08 -18.11
N PRO A 191 -5.63 -0.08 -17.34
CA PRO A 191 -6.10 -0.28 -15.97
C PRO A 191 -7.40 -1.09 -15.94
N LEU A 192 -7.76 -1.63 -14.78
CA LEU A 192 -9.07 -2.25 -14.58
C LEU A 192 -10.21 -1.23 -14.60
N TYR A 193 -9.98 -0.07 -14.00
CA TYR A 193 -10.87 1.08 -13.98
C TYR A 193 -10.05 2.36 -14.03
N GLU A 194 -10.57 3.38 -14.69
CA GLU A 194 -9.89 4.68 -14.85
C GLU A 194 -9.84 5.50 -13.56
N GLN A 195 -10.68 5.20 -12.58
CA GLN A 195 -10.76 5.88 -11.30
C GLN A 195 -10.74 4.88 -10.15
N GLY A 196 -10.20 5.31 -9.00
CA GLY A 196 -10.14 4.52 -7.79
C GLY A 196 -11.50 3.99 -7.34
N HIS A 197 -11.49 2.83 -6.70
CA HIS A 197 -12.69 2.06 -6.39
C HIS A 197 -13.47 2.54 -5.15
N LEU A 198 -12.82 3.28 -4.22
CA LEU A 198 -13.47 3.79 -2.99
C LEU A 198 -14.13 5.13 -3.26
N ALA A 199 -15.39 5.13 -3.65
CA ALA A 199 -16.17 6.34 -3.86
C ALA A 199 -16.76 6.88 -2.55
N ILE A 200 -16.64 8.18 -2.32
CA ILE A 200 -17.27 8.88 -1.20
C ILE A 200 -18.61 9.43 -1.68
N LEU A 201 -19.68 8.81 -1.22
CA LEU A 201 -21.02 9.27 -1.56
C LEU A 201 -21.48 10.31 -0.53
N LYS A 202 -22.07 11.38 -1.01
CA LYS A 202 -22.68 12.44 -0.19
C LYS A 202 -24.15 12.53 -0.50
N GLY A 203 -24.95 12.87 0.50
CA GLY A 203 -26.38 13.05 0.40
C GLY A 203 -26.87 14.09 1.41
N ASN A 204 -28.17 14.18 1.56
CA ASN A 204 -28.88 15.07 2.48
C ASN A 204 -29.52 14.34 3.66
N LEU A 205 -29.09 13.11 3.93
CA LEU A 205 -29.55 12.31 5.06
C LEU A 205 -28.62 12.51 6.26
#